data_c4d8050dedc4f21fe7846dbca8a7e8ac
#
_entry.id   c4d8050dedc4f21fe7846dbca8a7e8ac
#
_cell.length_a   1.000
_cell.length_b   1.000
_cell.length_c   1.000
_cell.angle_alpha   90.00
_cell.angle_beta   90.00
_cell.angle_gamma   90.00
#
_symmetry.space_group_name_H-M   'P 1'
#
loop_
_entity.id
_entity.type
_entity.pdbx_description
1 polymer ?
#
loop_
_entity_poly.entity_id
_entity_poly.type
_entity_poly.pdbx_seq_one_letter_code
_entity_poly.pdbx_strand_id
1 'polypeptide(L)'
;DIFLRWKLAGYKLIQSRDSLCFHFISRGHRSWAKNGVGKDDDMFKFYNNRASRNYLRKWHKWMSHDEYRMPITHPVYNIGFVITDVTSEDFLHFIETWATNIFIDNTICGDRYISKEQPTTKIDLSTRIHNHSYIEQINNDILLYFSQKDFMLNANENSAIITRLTDIIAEGVEDNAEMELGIFKMKTKIVKDISQTLIKV
;
A
#
# COMPACT_ATOMS: atom_id res chain seq x y z
N ASP A 1 5.27 7.46 8.80
CA ASP A 1 3.97 8.12 8.68
C ASP A 1 3.99 9.56 9.21
N ILE A 2 4.34 9.81 10.49
CA ILE A 2 4.22 11.13 11.13
C ILE A 2 5.04 12.22 10.42
N PHE A 3 6.26 11.94 9.99
CA PHE A 3 7.12 12.91 9.29
C PHE A 3 6.55 13.29 7.92
N LEU A 4 5.95 12.36 7.19
CA LEU A 4 5.28 12.66 5.93
C LEU A 4 4.10 13.59 6.14
N ARG A 5 3.28 13.35 7.17
CA ARG A 5 2.15 14.22 7.50
C ARG A 5 2.60 15.62 7.92
N TRP A 6 3.64 15.73 8.71
CA TRP A 6 4.21 17.02 9.07
C TRP A 6 4.72 17.79 7.85
N LYS A 7 5.42 17.10 6.94
CA LYS A 7 5.90 17.72 5.71
C LYS A 7 4.76 18.18 4.80
N LEU A 8 3.73 17.35 4.62
CA LEU A 8 2.51 17.73 3.88
C LEU A 8 1.76 18.90 4.54
N ALA A 9 1.78 18.99 5.87
CA ALA A 9 1.19 20.10 6.62
C ALA A 9 2.04 21.39 6.59
N GLY A 10 3.15 21.40 5.84
CA GLY A 10 4.02 22.56 5.68
C GLY A 10 5.06 22.75 6.79
N TYR A 11 5.20 21.80 7.73
CA TYR A 11 6.25 21.88 8.74
C TYR A 11 7.63 21.61 8.14
N LYS A 12 8.60 22.44 8.53
CA LYS A 12 10.00 22.25 8.17
C LYS A 12 10.62 21.20 9.09
N LEU A 13 11.11 20.11 8.50
CA LEU A 13 11.89 19.10 9.21
C LEU A 13 13.36 19.52 9.20
N ILE A 14 13.99 19.57 10.37
CA ILE A 14 15.38 19.94 10.52
C ILE A 14 16.11 18.77 11.19
N GLN A 15 17.20 18.33 10.56
CA GLN A 15 18.10 17.36 11.18
C GLN A 15 19.09 18.11 12.07
N SER A 16 19.05 17.81 13.38
CA SER A 16 20.07 18.33 14.29
C SER A 16 21.33 17.46 14.18
N ARG A 17 22.48 18.09 13.93
CA ARG A 17 23.78 17.42 13.90
C ARG A 17 24.46 17.41 15.28
N ASP A 18 24.04 18.30 16.19
CA ASP A 18 24.64 18.48 17.51
C ASP A 18 23.87 17.74 18.62
N SER A 19 22.81 17.03 18.26
CA SER A 19 22.04 16.21 19.20
C SER A 19 22.64 14.82 19.33
N LEU A 20 23.03 14.45 20.53
CA LEU A 20 23.49 13.12 20.85
C LEU A 20 22.33 12.29 21.40
N CYS A 21 22.04 11.15 20.77
CA CYS A 21 21.05 10.20 21.24
C CYS A 21 21.70 8.83 21.40
N PHE A 22 21.65 8.27 22.61
CA PHE A 22 22.10 6.90 22.86
C PHE A 22 20.99 5.92 22.49
N HIS A 23 21.17 5.19 21.41
CA HIS A 23 20.29 4.11 21.01
C HIS A 23 20.81 2.75 21.47
N PHE A 24 20.15 2.18 22.48
CA PHE A 24 20.48 0.84 22.97
C PHE A 24 19.95 -0.20 21.96
N ILE A 25 20.86 -0.77 21.19
CA ILE A 25 20.54 -1.80 20.19
C ILE A 25 19.90 -3.01 20.90
N SER A 26 18.88 -3.59 20.28
CA SER A 26 18.17 -4.80 20.73
C SER A 26 17.45 -4.70 22.08
N ARG A 27 17.12 -3.50 22.54
CA ARG A 27 16.31 -3.27 23.75
C ARG A 27 14.79 -3.18 23.49
N GLY A 28 14.33 -3.40 22.26
CA GLY A 28 12.92 -3.51 21.90
C GLY A 28 12.45 -4.97 21.82
N HIS A 29 11.51 -5.29 20.96
CA HIS A 29 10.99 -6.64 20.74
C HIS A 29 12.06 -7.69 20.45
N ARG A 30 13.15 -7.31 19.79
CA ARG A 30 14.29 -8.19 19.52
C ARG A 30 15.08 -8.63 20.77
N SER A 31 14.97 -7.90 21.88
CA SER A 31 15.66 -8.28 23.12
C SER A 31 15.00 -9.45 23.85
N TRP A 32 13.74 -9.72 23.55
CA TRP A 32 12.92 -10.77 24.15
C TRP A 32 12.77 -11.99 23.22
N ALA A 33 13.45 -11.97 22.08
CA ALA A 33 13.34 -13.04 21.10
C ALA A 33 13.80 -14.38 21.65
N LYS A 34 12.97 -15.40 21.56
CA LYS A 34 13.30 -16.79 21.95
C LYS A 34 14.54 -17.32 21.23
N ASN A 35 14.85 -16.80 20.05
CA ASN A 35 15.98 -17.19 19.21
C ASN A 35 17.30 -16.50 19.58
N GLY A 36 17.31 -15.68 20.65
CA GLY A 36 18.47 -14.92 21.10
C GLY A 36 18.36 -13.42 20.86
N VAL A 37 19.10 -12.65 21.64
CA VAL A 37 19.10 -11.19 21.58
C VAL A 37 19.48 -10.69 20.18
N GLY A 38 18.68 -9.76 19.63
CA GLY A 38 18.91 -9.18 18.32
C GLY A 38 18.36 -9.98 17.15
N LYS A 39 17.75 -11.15 17.35
CA LYS A 39 17.12 -11.96 16.30
C LYS A 39 15.63 -11.65 16.21
N ASP A 40 15.10 -11.79 15.00
CA ASP A 40 13.69 -11.61 14.73
C ASP A 40 12.91 -12.84 15.19
N ASP A 41 12.04 -12.66 16.17
CA ASP A 41 11.05 -13.65 16.56
C ASP A 41 9.72 -13.44 15.82
N ASP A 42 8.77 -14.35 16.02
CA ASP A 42 7.48 -14.29 15.33
C ASP A 42 6.67 -13.06 15.75
N MET A 43 6.80 -12.61 16.98
CA MET A 43 6.14 -11.40 17.47
C MET A 43 6.71 -10.14 16.76
N PHE A 44 8.03 -10.03 16.66
CA PHE A 44 8.67 -8.93 15.93
C PHE A 44 8.23 -8.91 14.46
N LYS A 45 8.27 -10.07 13.79
CA LYS A 45 7.83 -10.21 12.40
C LYS A 45 6.36 -9.80 12.25
N PHE A 46 5.50 -10.26 13.16
CA PHE A 46 4.08 -9.91 13.15
C PHE A 46 3.85 -8.38 13.24
N TYR A 47 4.46 -7.71 14.24
CA TYR A 47 4.29 -6.27 14.40
C TYR A 47 4.90 -5.45 13.26
N ASN A 48 6.05 -5.88 12.75
CA ASN A 48 6.70 -5.23 11.62
C ASN A 48 5.86 -5.36 10.35
N ASN A 49 5.37 -6.55 10.05
CA ASN A 49 4.49 -6.80 8.90
C ASN A 49 3.19 -5.99 9.01
N ARG A 50 2.54 -6.01 10.18
CA ARG A 50 1.36 -5.21 10.47
C ARG A 50 1.60 -3.70 10.23
N ALA A 51 2.70 -3.16 10.75
CA ALA A 51 3.03 -1.75 10.58
C ALA A 51 3.28 -1.38 9.11
N SER A 52 4.03 -2.22 8.40
CA SER A 52 4.34 -2.06 6.98
C SER A 52 3.09 -2.08 6.11
N ARG A 53 2.20 -3.04 6.34
CA ARG A 53 0.93 -3.15 5.60
C ARG A 53 0.02 -1.96 5.85
N ASN A 54 -0.14 -1.52 7.11
CA ASN A 54 -0.95 -0.34 7.42
C ASN A 54 -0.35 0.95 6.85
N TYR A 55 0.97 1.02 6.73
CA TYR A 55 1.64 2.11 6.03
C TYR A 55 1.30 2.10 4.54
N LEU A 56 1.42 0.96 3.86
CA LEU A 56 1.09 0.81 2.45
C LEU A 56 -0.39 1.10 2.15
N ARG A 57 -1.32 0.63 2.98
CA ARG A 57 -2.76 0.94 2.86
C ARG A 57 -3.07 2.43 2.83
N LYS A 58 -2.21 3.20 3.51
CA LYS A 58 -2.37 4.66 3.60
C LYS A 58 -1.69 5.40 2.46
N TRP A 59 -0.46 4.97 2.10
CA TRP A 59 0.41 5.73 1.21
C TRP A 59 0.54 5.12 -0.18
N HIS A 60 0.11 3.89 -0.39
CA HIS A 60 0.21 3.09 -1.62
C HIS A 60 1.63 3.02 -2.20
N LYS A 61 2.63 3.32 -1.38
CA LYS A 61 4.05 3.33 -1.76
C LYS A 61 4.93 3.15 -0.53
N TRP A 62 6.09 2.54 -0.70
CA TRP A 62 7.12 2.51 0.33
C TRP A 62 7.71 3.90 0.55
N MET A 63 8.10 4.15 1.81
CA MET A 63 8.79 5.37 2.17
C MET A 63 10.15 5.44 1.47
N SER A 64 10.44 6.59 0.87
CA SER A 64 11.75 6.93 0.33
C SER A 64 12.33 8.17 1.02
N HIS A 65 13.65 8.33 0.91
CA HIS A 65 14.38 9.41 1.52
C HIS A 65 15.31 10.05 0.50
N ASP A 66 15.55 11.35 0.66
CA ASP A 66 16.57 12.06 -0.09
C ASP A 66 17.99 11.73 0.41
N GLU A 67 19.02 12.36 -0.20
CA GLU A 67 20.42 12.22 0.18
C GLU A 67 20.72 12.60 1.63
N TYR A 68 19.90 13.46 2.23
CA TYR A 68 19.97 13.89 3.62
C TYR A 68 19.14 13.00 4.57
N ARG A 69 18.60 11.88 4.08
CA ARG A 69 17.71 10.97 4.79
C ARG A 69 16.40 11.60 5.25
N MET A 70 15.98 12.69 4.61
CA MET A 70 14.69 13.30 4.87
C MET A 70 13.61 12.60 4.04
N PRO A 71 12.40 12.37 4.60
CA PRO A 71 11.34 11.65 3.90
C PRO A 71 10.89 12.45 2.66
N ILE A 72 10.75 11.75 1.54
CA ILE A 72 10.18 12.29 0.31
C ILE A 72 8.66 12.06 0.36
N THR A 73 7.88 13.11 0.15
CA THR A 73 6.44 13.00 -0.04
C THR A 73 6.14 12.56 -1.46
N HIS A 74 5.23 11.61 -1.59
CA HIS A 74 4.77 11.11 -2.89
C HIS A 74 3.29 11.43 -3.07
N PRO A 75 2.82 11.60 -4.30
CA PRO A 75 1.39 11.68 -4.56
C PRO A 75 0.70 10.37 -4.14
N VAL A 76 -0.54 10.49 -3.72
CA VAL A 76 -1.42 9.35 -3.43
C VAL A 76 -2.65 9.49 -4.30
N TYR A 77 -3.04 8.41 -4.96
CA TYR A 77 -4.15 8.38 -5.90
C TYR A 77 -5.26 7.46 -5.40
N ASN A 78 -6.49 7.80 -5.76
CA ASN A 78 -7.66 6.97 -5.48
C ASN A 78 -7.78 5.86 -6.54
N ILE A 79 -7.09 4.73 -6.28
CA ILE A 79 -6.95 3.62 -7.22
C ILE A 79 -7.87 2.46 -6.81
N GLY A 80 -8.65 1.95 -7.77
CA GLY A 80 -9.37 0.68 -7.65
C GLY A 80 -8.72 -0.40 -8.49
N PHE A 81 -8.46 -1.57 -7.91
CA PHE A 81 -8.04 -2.76 -8.66
C PHE A 81 -9.24 -3.64 -8.97
N VAL A 82 -9.43 -3.97 -10.23
CA VAL A 82 -10.49 -4.85 -10.73
C VAL A 82 -9.84 -6.16 -11.14
N ILE A 83 -10.04 -7.20 -10.32
CA ILE A 83 -9.27 -8.44 -10.42
C ILE A 83 -10.20 -9.61 -10.71
N THR A 84 -9.94 -10.34 -11.79
CA THR A 84 -10.64 -11.58 -12.14
C THR A 84 -9.85 -12.81 -11.73
N ASP A 85 -10.51 -13.96 -11.74
CA ASP A 85 -9.95 -15.29 -11.43
C ASP A 85 -9.32 -15.38 -10.02
N VAL A 86 -9.89 -14.65 -9.04
CA VAL A 86 -9.36 -14.62 -7.67
C VAL A 86 -9.62 -15.95 -6.97
N THR A 87 -8.53 -16.65 -6.60
CA THR A 87 -8.58 -17.96 -5.95
C THR A 87 -7.74 -18.05 -4.67
N SER A 88 -6.87 -17.07 -4.41
CA SER A 88 -5.89 -17.12 -3.33
C SER A 88 -6.00 -15.94 -2.36
N GLU A 89 -6.15 -16.25 -1.07
CA GLU A 89 -6.06 -15.27 0.02
C GLU A 89 -4.65 -14.67 0.12
N ASP A 90 -3.60 -15.43 -0.16
CA ASP A 90 -2.22 -14.94 -0.14
C ASP A 90 -1.97 -13.92 -1.25
N PHE A 91 -2.62 -14.10 -2.40
CA PHE A 91 -2.60 -13.09 -3.45
C PHE A 91 -3.31 -11.80 -3.01
N LEU A 92 -4.50 -11.90 -2.41
CA LEU A 92 -5.18 -10.74 -1.83
C LEU A 92 -4.34 -10.08 -0.73
N HIS A 93 -3.66 -10.87 0.10
CA HIS A 93 -2.75 -10.36 1.12
C HIS A 93 -1.61 -9.52 0.53
N PHE A 94 -1.07 -9.89 -0.63
CA PHE A 94 -0.06 -9.09 -1.32
C PHE A 94 -0.66 -7.82 -1.93
N ILE A 95 -1.77 -7.93 -2.66
CA ILE A 95 -2.24 -6.87 -3.57
C ILE A 95 -3.06 -5.77 -2.87
N GLU A 96 -3.81 -6.11 -1.80
CA GLU A 96 -4.79 -5.24 -1.18
C GLU A 96 -4.21 -3.91 -0.69
N THR A 97 -2.98 -3.92 -0.19
CA THR A 97 -2.35 -2.74 0.40
C THR A 97 -1.96 -1.65 -0.60
N TRP A 98 -1.98 -1.95 -1.90
CA TRP A 98 -1.52 -1.06 -2.97
C TRP A 98 -2.63 -0.25 -3.64
N ALA A 99 -3.88 -0.45 -3.25
CA ALA A 99 -5.01 0.26 -3.82
C ALA A 99 -5.95 0.80 -2.73
N THR A 100 -6.81 1.74 -3.10
CA THR A 100 -7.88 2.24 -2.22
C THR A 100 -9.00 1.21 -2.10
N ASN A 101 -9.40 0.63 -3.23
CA ASN A 101 -10.45 -0.39 -3.30
C ASN A 101 -10.00 -1.57 -4.16
N ILE A 102 -10.53 -2.74 -3.84
CA ILE A 102 -10.34 -3.98 -4.60
C ILE A 102 -11.72 -4.52 -4.99
N PHE A 103 -11.90 -4.76 -6.28
CA PHE A 103 -13.09 -5.38 -6.82
C PHE A 103 -12.74 -6.77 -7.33
N ILE A 104 -13.41 -7.79 -6.81
CA ILE A 104 -13.15 -9.20 -7.11
C ILE A 104 -14.39 -9.95 -7.57
N ASP A 105 -14.18 -11.01 -8.34
CA ASP A 105 -15.22 -11.92 -8.80
C ASP A 105 -15.59 -12.97 -7.73
N ASN A 106 -14.64 -13.35 -6.87
CA ASN A 106 -14.82 -14.39 -5.85
C ASN A 106 -14.98 -13.77 -4.45
N THR A 107 -16.23 -13.48 -4.07
CA THR A 107 -16.55 -12.90 -2.76
C THR A 107 -16.21 -13.82 -1.58
N ILE A 108 -16.31 -15.15 -1.75
CA ILE A 108 -15.96 -16.11 -0.69
C ILE A 108 -14.48 -16.01 -0.33
N CYS A 109 -13.59 -15.85 -1.33
CA CYS A 109 -12.18 -15.61 -1.10
C CYS A 109 -11.95 -14.27 -0.39
N GLY A 110 -12.68 -13.23 -0.79
CA GLY A 110 -12.64 -11.91 -0.16
C GLY A 110 -13.05 -11.96 1.31
N ASP A 111 -14.17 -12.59 1.63
CA ASP A 111 -14.69 -12.71 3.00
C ASP A 111 -13.73 -13.46 3.93
N ARG A 112 -13.11 -14.53 3.43
CA ARG A 112 -12.07 -15.27 4.17
C ARG A 112 -10.85 -14.39 4.45
N TYR A 113 -10.38 -13.67 3.44
CA TYR A 113 -9.27 -12.74 3.59
C TYR A 113 -9.60 -11.64 4.61
N ILE A 114 -10.76 -10.98 4.51
CA ILE A 114 -11.21 -9.96 5.46
C ILE A 114 -11.23 -10.52 6.88
N SER A 115 -11.86 -11.67 7.10
CA SER A 115 -11.94 -12.29 8.42
C SER A 115 -10.57 -12.53 9.06
N LYS A 116 -9.58 -12.93 8.26
CA LYS A 116 -8.22 -13.24 8.70
C LYS A 116 -7.37 -11.99 8.94
N GLU A 117 -7.50 -10.98 8.07
CA GLU A 117 -6.65 -9.78 8.10
C GLU A 117 -7.21 -8.65 8.96
N GLN A 118 -8.53 -8.52 9.12
CA GLN A 118 -9.17 -7.44 9.89
C GLN A 118 -8.61 -7.26 11.30
N PRO A 119 -8.24 -8.30 12.07
CA PRO A 119 -7.64 -8.11 13.40
C PRO A 119 -6.29 -7.37 13.39
N THR A 120 -5.63 -7.28 12.24
CA THR A 120 -4.31 -6.63 12.12
C THR A 120 -4.41 -5.13 11.81
N THR A 121 -5.59 -4.61 11.49
CA THR A 121 -5.78 -3.21 11.09
C THR A 121 -7.02 -2.60 11.73
N LYS A 122 -6.98 -1.27 11.94
CA LYS A 122 -8.15 -0.46 12.32
C LYS A 122 -8.96 0.02 11.11
N ILE A 123 -8.40 -0.14 9.90
CA ILE A 123 -9.11 0.16 8.66
C ILE A 123 -10.14 -0.94 8.45
N ASP A 124 -11.38 -0.58 8.20
CA ASP A 124 -12.44 -1.53 7.88
C ASP A 124 -12.23 -2.07 6.47
N LEU A 125 -11.80 -3.32 6.38
CA LEU A 125 -11.51 -3.97 5.10
C LEU A 125 -12.77 -4.27 4.29
N SER A 126 -13.94 -4.34 4.91
CA SER A 126 -15.21 -4.50 4.19
C SER A 126 -15.56 -3.29 3.33
N THR A 127 -15.01 -2.12 3.66
CA THR A 127 -15.15 -0.90 2.85
C THR A 127 -14.13 -0.79 1.72
N ARG A 128 -13.22 -1.75 1.60
CA ARG A 128 -12.15 -1.76 0.60
C ARG A 128 -12.24 -2.90 -0.40
N ILE A 129 -12.83 -4.02 0.01
CA ILE A 129 -12.94 -5.22 -0.83
C ILE A 129 -14.40 -5.46 -1.19
N HIS A 130 -14.68 -5.44 -2.47
CA HIS A 130 -16.02 -5.43 -3.02
C HIS A 130 -16.18 -6.47 -4.13
N ASN A 131 -17.43 -6.84 -4.43
CA ASN A 131 -17.74 -7.56 -5.65
C ASN A 131 -17.63 -6.62 -6.86
N HIS A 132 -17.39 -7.17 -8.06
CA HIS A 132 -17.34 -6.42 -9.33
C HIS A 132 -18.60 -5.59 -9.59
N SER A 133 -19.77 -6.01 -9.10
CA SER A 133 -21.03 -5.25 -9.26
C SER A 133 -21.01 -3.84 -8.63
N TYR A 134 -20.05 -3.57 -7.75
CA TYR A 134 -19.91 -2.27 -7.09
C TYR A 134 -18.96 -1.29 -7.81
N ILE A 135 -18.32 -1.68 -8.93
CA ILE A 135 -17.34 -0.84 -9.65
C ILE A 135 -17.92 0.53 -10.02
N GLU A 136 -19.17 0.57 -10.53
CA GLU A 136 -19.81 1.82 -10.91
C GLU A 136 -20.37 2.62 -9.72
N GLN A 137 -20.57 1.97 -8.57
CA GLN A 137 -21.12 2.61 -7.37
C GLN A 137 -20.04 3.27 -6.53
N ILE A 138 -18.82 2.74 -6.58
CA ILE A 138 -17.66 3.25 -5.83
C ILE A 138 -16.81 4.10 -6.78
N ASN A 139 -16.69 5.38 -6.45
CA ASN A 139 -16.01 6.32 -7.33
C ASN A 139 -14.49 6.26 -7.11
N ASN A 140 -13.81 5.36 -7.84
CA ASN A 140 -12.37 5.43 -7.98
C ASN A 140 -12.00 6.32 -9.17
N ASP A 141 -10.94 7.10 -9.01
CA ASP A 141 -10.44 8.01 -10.05
C ASP A 141 -9.64 7.26 -11.12
N ILE A 142 -9.00 6.17 -10.71
CA ILE A 142 -8.17 5.30 -11.56
C ILE A 142 -8.59 3.85 -11.31
N LEU A 143 -8.84 3.10 -12.37
CA LEU A 143 -9.13 1.67 -12.32
C LEU A 143 -8.05 0.88 -13.04
N LEU A 144 -7.53 -0.16 -12.40
CA LEU A 144 -6.54 -1.08 -12.95
C LEU A 144 -7.14 -2.48 -13.05
N TYR A 145 -7.32 -2.97 -14.28
CA TYR A 145 -7.92 -4.28 -14.59
C TYR A 145 -6.84 -5.30 -14.87
N PHE A 146 -6.94 -6.47 -14.27
CA PHE A 146 -6.06 -7.62 -14.53
C PHE A 146 -6.64 -8.91 -13.95
N SER A 147 -6.09 -10.05 -14.38
CA SER A 147 -6.44 -11.38 -13.87
C SER A 147 -5.37 -11.86 -12.88
N GLN A 148 -5.76 -12.51 -11.78
CA GLN A 148 -4.81 -13.18 -10.89
C GLN A 148 -3.98 -14.21 -11.65
N LYS A 149 -4.62 -14.97 -12.56
CA LYS A 149 -3.93 -15.99 -13.36
C LYS A 149 -2.79 -15.39 -14.17
N ASP A 150 -3.06 -14.30 -14.91
CA ASP A 150 -2.05 -13.64 -15.73
C ASP A 150 -0.96 -12.99 -14.88
N PHE A 151 -1.35 -12.42 -13.73
CA PHE A 151 -0.41 -11.87 -12.76
C PHE A 151 0.61 -12.91 -12.32
N MET A 152 0.18 -14.12 -12.02
CA MET A 152 1.05 -15.20 -11.52
C MET A 152 1.99 -15.78 -12.57
N LEU A 153 1.73 -15.59 -13.87
CA LEU A 153 2.65 -16.05 -14.94
C LEU A 153 4.02 -15.35 -14.87
N ASN A 154 4.04 -14.05 -14.51
CA ASN A 154 5.24 -13.24 -14.37
C ASN A 154 5.19 -12.42 -13.08
N ALA A 155 4.99 -13.08 -11.93
CA ALA A 155 4.70 -12.45 -10.65
C ALA A 155 5.73 -11.39 -10.23
N ASN A 156 7.02 -11.60 -10.50
CA ASN A 156 8.08 -10.64 -10.15
C ASN A 156 7.97 -9.33 -10.96
N GLU A 157 7.79 -9.43 -12.27
CA GLU A 157 7.65 -8.26 -13.16
C GLU A 157 6.35 -7.50 -12.84
N ASN A 158 5.26 -8.23 -12.70
CA ASN A 158 3.95 -7.64 -12.38
C ASN A 158 3.94 -6.98 -11.00
N SER A 159 4.62 -7.57 -10.02
CA SER A 159 4.83 -6.95 -8.70
C SER A 159 5.65 -5.67 -8.79
N ALA A 160 6.67 -5.62 -9.66
CA ALA A 160 7.46 -4.42 -9.86
C ALA A 160 6.63 -3.27 -10.45
N ILE A 161 5.69 -3.56 -11.36
CA ILE A 161 4.74 -2.56 -11.88
C ILE A 161 3.82 -2.04 -10.75
N ILE A 162 3.22 -2.93 -9.97
CA ILE A 162 2.34 -2.54 -8.85
C ILE A 162 3.08 -1.66 -7.83
N THR A 163 4.30 -2.04 -7.45
CA THR A 163 5.08 -1.28 -6.45
C THR A 163 5.53 0.10 -6.95
N ARG A 164 5.57 0.32 -8.25
CA ARG A 164 5.90 1.59 -8.91
C ARG A 164 4.69 2.31 -9.49
N LEU A 165 3.48 1.80 -9.28
CA LEU A 165 2.27 2.30 -9.94
C LEU A 165 2.07 3.81 -9.70
N THR A 166 2.28 4.29 -8.48
CA THR A 166 2.16 5.72 -8.15
C THR A 166 3.19 6.58 -8.88
N ASP A 167 4.40 6.07 -9.15
CA ASP A 167 5.40 6.78 -9.94
C ASP A 167 5.00 6.83 -11.40
N ILE A 168 4.55 5.71 -11.96
CA ILE A 168 4.08 5.61 -13.35
C ILE A 168 2.95 6.60 -13.60
N ILE A 169 2.00 6.70 -12.66
CA ILE A 169 0.89 7.67 -12.76
C ILE A 169 1.43 9.11 -12.70
N ALA A 170 2.35 9.40 -11.80
CA ALA A 170 2.93 10.73 -11.63
C ALA A 170 3.79 11.18 -12.83
N GLU A 171 4.39 10.24 -13.57
CA GLU A 171 5.27 10.51 -14.70
C GLU A 171 4.55 10.94 -15.98
N GLY A 172 3.22 10.81 -16.07
CA GLY A 172 2.51 11.34 -17.23
C GLY A 172 1.25 10.61 -17.65
N VAL A 173 0.48 10.07 -16.72
CA VAL A 173 -0.85 9.55 -17.03
C VAL A 173 -1.84 10.72 -17.10
N GLU A 174 -2.62 10.77 -18.17
CA GLU A 174 -3.62 11.83 -18.43
C GLU A 174 -5.02 11.47 -17.89
N ASP A 175 -5.86 12.50 -17.72
CA ASP A 175 -7.27 12.32 -17.41
C ASP A 175 -8.01 11.66 -18.58
N ASN A 176 -9.03 10.85 -18.27
CA ASN A 176 -9.88 10.17 -19.26
C ASN A 176 -9.10 9.29 -20.26
N ALA A 177 -7.95 8.77 -19.86
CA ALA A 177 -7.10 7.91 -20.68
C ALA A 177 -7.37 6.42 -20.43
N GLU A 178 -7.11 5.63 -21.47
CA GLU A 178 -6.94 4.18 -21.37
C GLU A 178 -5.53 3.82 -21.83
N MET A 179 -4.84 3.01 -21.05
CA MET A 179 -3.48 2.55 -21.38
C MET A 179 -3.24 1.11 -20.92
N GLU A 180 -2.28 0.47 -21.54
CA GLU A 180 -1.84 -0.86 -21.19
C GLU A 180 -0.41 -0.83 -20.61
N LEU A 181 -0.23 -1.54 -19.49
CA LEU A 181 1.05 -1.70 -18.80
C LEU A 181 1.30 -3.19 -18.61
N GLY A 182 1.87 -3.85 -19.60
CA GLY A 182 1.97 -5.31 -19.61
C GLY A 182 0.60 -5.97 -19.58
N ILE A 183 0.30 -6.73 -18.51
CA ILE A 183 -0.99 -7.40 -18.33
C ILE A 183 -2.09 -6.46 -17.79
N PHE A 184 -1.72 -5.26 -17.35
CA PHE A 184 -2.63 -4.33 -16.71
C PHE A 184 -3.26 -3.40 -17.74
N LYS A 185 -4.60 -3.31 -17.70
CA LYS A 185 -5.33 -2.28 -18.42
C LYS A 185 -5.76 -1.20 -17.43
N MET A 186 -5.21 0.00 -17.59
CA MET A 186 -5.53 1.16 -16.77
C MET A 186 -6.56 2.03 -17.45
N LYS A 187 -7.56 2.48 -16.69
CA LYS A 187 -8.53 3.50 -17.09
C LYS A 187 -8.52 4.62 -16.07
N THR A 188 -8.40 5.85 -16.51
CA THR A 188 -8.45 7.04 -15.68
C THR A 188 -9.70 7.84 -15.92
N LYS A 189 -10.32 8.38 -14.88
CA LYS A 189 -11.34 9.43 -14.95
C LYS A 189 -10.68 10.78 -14.69
N ILE A 190 -9.94 10.86 -13.59
CA ILE A 190 -9.16 12.04 -13.21
C ILE A 190 -7.89 11.56 -12.53
N VAL A 191 -6.77 12.26 -12.75
CA VAL A 191 -5.48 11.99 -12.11
C VAL A 191 -5.23 13.07 -11.05
N LYS A 192 -5.66 12.80 -9.83
CA LYS A 192 -5.61 13.77 -8.73
C LYS A 192 -4.82 13.22 -7.55
N ASP A 193 -3.84 14.00 -7.09
CA ASP A 193 -3.16 13.73 -5.82
C ASP A 193 -4.07 14.05 -4.64
N ILE A 194 -4.35 13.03 -3.83
CA ILE A 194 -5.18 13.14 -2.61
C ILE A 194 -4.32 13.10 -1.34
N SER A 195 -2.99 13.14 -1.42
CA SER A 195 -2.08 13.02 -0.27
C SER A 195 -2.39 14.03 0.85
N GLN A 196 -2.87 15.22 0.51
CA GLN A 196 -3.28 16.24 1.48
C GLN A 196 -4.43 15.81 2.38
N THR A 197 -5.28 14.89 1.94
CA THR A 197 -6.39 14.36 2.76
C THR A 197 -5.88 13.49 3.91
N LEU A 198 -4.65 12.96 3.81
CA LEU A 198 -4.04 12.07 4.78
C LEU A 198 -3.40 12.78 5.99
N ILE A 199 -3.36 14.12 5.99
CA ILE A 199 -2.76 14.90 7.09
C ILE A 199 -3.53 14.68 8.39
N LYS A 200 -4.84 14.58 8.33
CA LYS A 200 -5.76 14.54 9.47
C LYS A 200 -6.11 13.13 9.96
N VAL A 201 -5.52 12.09 9.41
CA VAL A 201 -5.87 10.69 9.73
C VAL A 201 -4.96 10.12 10.80
#